data_ae2feff718d99a6be1c558998180731b
#
_entry.id   ae2feff718d99a6be1c558998180731b
#
_cell.length_a   1.000
_cell.length_b   1.000
_cell.length_c   1.000
_cell.angle_alpha   90.00
_cell.angle_beta   90.00
_cell.angle_gamma   90.00
#
_symmetry.space_group_name_H-M   'P 1'
#
loop_
_entity.id
_entity.type
_entity.pdbx_description
1 polymer ?
#
loop_
_entity_poly.entity_id
_entity_poly.type
_entity_poly.pdbx_seq_one_letter_code
_entity_poly.pdbx_strand_id
1 'polypeptide(L)'
;LRHIAKEGRVYVLGCCIALRREDIPDRFEYKQKFYSDSREWINVGDSAILNPDGEFIAGPVRMKEEILYAEIDPRQMRGPKWMLDVAGHYARPDVFELIVHREAHPMIKVVVEPPPGEKGMKEA
;
A
#
# COMPACT_ATOMS: atom_id res chain seq x y z
N LEU A 1 -1.32 9.82 0.50
CA LEU A 1 -0.52 9.72 1.75
C LEU A 1 -1.15 10.54 2.87
N ARG A 2 -1.47 11.83 2.66
CA ARG A 2 -2.03 12.73 3.70
C ARG A 2 -3.31 12.19 4.34
N HIS A 3 -4.24 11.69 3.53
CA HIS A 3 -5.48 11.09 4.02
C HIS A 3 -5.20 9.89 4.92
N ILE A 4 -4.33 8.97 4.48
CA ILE A 4 -3.94 7.78 5.26
C ILE A 4 -3.32 8.15 6.61
N ALA A 5 -2.40 9.13 6.63
CA ALA A 5 -1.79 9.61 7.86
C ALA A 5 -2.82 10.16 8.84
N LYS A 6 -3.74 11.00 8.33
CA LYS A 6 -4.76 11.67 9.14
C LYS A 6 -5.85 10.71 9.63
N GLU A 7 -6.32 9.79 8.79
CA GLU A 7 -7.32 8.78 9.15
C GLU A 7 -6.75 7.76 10.14
N GLY A 8 -5.56 7.23 9.85
CA GLY A 8 -4.89 6.25 10.72
C GLY A 8 -4.25 6.84 11.97
N ARG A 9 -4.13 8.18 12.03
CA ARG A 9 -3.41 8.89 13.11
C ARG A 9 -2.01 8.31 13.33
N VAL A 10 -1.29 8.17 12.22
CA VAL A 10 0.05 7.54 12.17
C VAL A 10 1.01 8.39 11.35
N TYR A 11 2.32 8.19 11.60
CA TYR A 11 3.33 8.63 10.65
C TYR A 11 3.25 7.78 9.38
N VAL A 12 3.41 8.40 8.23
CA VAL A 12 3.44 7.70 6.94
C VAL A 12 4.75 8.02 6.23
N LEU A 13 5.50 6.96 5.91
CA LEU A 13 6.69 7.03 5.09
C LEU A 13 6.34 6.50 3.70
N GLY A 14 6.27 7.40 2.73
CA GLY A 14 6.03 7.07 1.33
C GLY A 14 7.35 7.08 0.55
N CYS A 15 7.77 5.92 0.08
CA CYS A 15 8.93 5.80 -0.81
C CYS A 15 8.44 5.59 -2.24
N CYS A 16 8.81 6.48 -3.14
CA CYS A 16 8.41 6.47 -4.53
C CYS A 16 9.64 6.45 -5.43
N ILE A 17 9.56 5.74 -6.54
CA ILE A 17 10.64 5.66 -7.53
C ILE A 17 10.68 6.98 -8.32
N ALA A 18 11.84 7.60 -8.38
CA ALA A 18 12.17 8.61 -9.38
C ALA A 18 12.92 7.90 -10.52
N LEU A 19 12.34 7.85 -11.72
CA LEU A 19 12.89 7.11 -12.85
C LEU A 19 12.96 8.00 -14.09
N ARG A 20 14.15 8.19 -14.62
CA ARG A 20 14.36 8.85 -15.91
C ARG A 20 14.24 7.86 -17.05
N ARG A 21 13.91 8.37 -18.21
CA ARG A 21 13.91 7.55 -19.42
C ARG A 21 15.30 7.02 -19.76
N GLU A 22 16.35 7.78 -19.49
CA GLU A 22 17.74 7.38 -19.74
C GLU A 22 18.18 6.19 -18.88
N ASP A 23 17.60 6.04 -17.67
CA ASP A 23 17.91 4.94 -16.74
C ASP A 23 17.41 3.58 -17.25
N ILE A 24 16.46 3.58 -18.20
CA ILE A 24 15.97 2.36 -18.82
C ILE A 24 16.99 1.91 -19.89
N PRO A 25 17.56 0.69 -19.78
CA PRO A 25 18.51 0.18 -20.76
C PRO A 25 17.91 0.13 -22.17
N ASP A 26 18.72 0.50 -23.20
CA ASP A 26 18.26 0.49 -24.60
C ASP A 26 17.91 -0.90 -25.13
N ARG A 27 18.49 -1.96 -24.51
CA ARG A 27 18.15 -3.36 -24.79
C ARG A 27 16.73 -3.77 -24.38
N PHE A 28 16.02 -2.92 -23.63
CA PHE A 28 14.63 -3.15 -23.27
C PHE A 28 13.75 -2.81 -24.48
N GLU A 29 13.30 -3.82 -25.21
CA GLU A 29 12.60 -3.69 -26.50
C GLU A 29 11.36 -2.79 -26.43
N TYR A 30 10.69 -2.74 -25.27
CA TYR A 30 9.50 -1.93 -25.08
C TYR A 30 9.79 -0.46 -24.71
N LYS A 31 11.07 -0.08 -24.55
CA LYS A 31 11.45 1.31 -24.21
C LYS A 31 10.87 2.31 -25.21
N GLN A 32 10.98 2.02 -26.50
CA GLN A 32 10.46 2.88 -27.55
C GLN A 32 8.93 2.82 -27.67
N LYS A 33 8.35 1.66 -27.37
CA LYS A 33 6.91 1.44 -27.50
C LYS A 33 6.12 2.16 -26.39
N PHE A 34 6.58 2.08 -25.16
CA PHE A 34 5.86 2.62 -24.00
C PHE A 34 6.36 3.98 -23.53
N TYR A 35 7.59 4.34 -23.88
CA TYR A 35 8.25 5.56 -23.42
C TYR A 35 8.80 6.36 -24.60
N SER A 36 8.05 6.41 -25.70
CA SER A 36 8.43 7.10 -26.93
C SER A 36 8.28 8.60 -26.86
N ASP A 37 7.52 9.12 -25.89
CA ASP A 37 7.37 10.55 -25.73
C ASP A 37 8.66 11.21 -25.21
N SER A 38 8.72 12.53 -25.34
CA SER A 38 9.91 13.32 -25.00
C SER A 38 10.07 13.59 -23.52
N ARG A 39 9.28 12.94 -22.65
CA ARG A 39 9.39 13.17 -21.21
C ARG A 39 10.71 12.65 -20.67
N GLU A 40 11.44 13.50 -19.97
CA GLU A 40 12.68 13.14 -19.29
C GLU A 40 12.41 12.16 -18.15
N TRP A 41 11.37 12.42 -17.36
CA TRP A 41 10.99 11.61 -16.20
C TRP A 41 9.77 10.75 -16.46
N ILE A 42 9.93 9.44 -16.31
CA ILE A 42 8.85 8.45 -16.39
C ILE A 42 8.08 8.45 -15.09
N ASN A 43 8.80 8.38 -13.97
CA ASN A 43 8.26 8.55 -12.63
C ASN A 43 8.96 9.72 -11.94
N VAL A 44 8.18 10.65 -11.44
CA VAL A 44 8.70 11.87 -10.83
C VAL A 44 9.10 11.71 -9.37
N GLY A 45 8.79 10.59 -8.73
CA GLY A 45 9.07 10.35 -7.32
C GLY A 45 7.88 10.68 -6.42
N ASP A 46 7.95 11.78 -5.67
CA ASP A 46 7.04 12.19 -4.61
C ASP A 46 7.24 11.41 -3.29
N SER A 47 8.46 10.96 -3.01
CA SER A 47 8.81 10.41 -1.68
C SER A 47 8.60 11.45 -0.61
N ALA A 48 7.95 11.07 0.49
CA ALA A 48 7.64 12.01 1.57
C ALA A 48 7.46 11.31 2.92
N ILE A 49 7.65 12.06 3.99
CA ILE A 49 7.33 11.63 5.36
C ILE A 49 6.29 12.59 5.92
N LEU A 50 5.23 12.02 6.50
CA LEU A 50 4.10 12.78 7.05
C LEU A 50 3.90 12.46 8.53
N ASN A 51 3.44 13.47 9.27
CA ASN A 51 3.03 13.34 10.66
C ASN A 51 1.58 12.80 10.78
N PRO A 52 1.11 12.45 12.00
CA PRO A 52 -0.26 11.94 12.22
C PRO A 52 -1.39 12.91 11.88
N ASP A 53 -1.09 14.19 11.65
CA ASP A 53 -2.07 15.19 11.22
C ASP A 53 -2.13 15.34 9.69
N GLY A 54 -1.32 14.55 8.97
CA GLY A 54 -1.25 14.56 7.51
C GLY A 54 -0.42 15.72 6.93
N GLU A 55 0.47 16.28 7.73
CA GLU A 55 1.39 17.34 7.30
C GLU A 55 2.72 16.74 6.86
N PHE A 56 3.33 17.32 5.82
CA PHE A 56 4.67 16.92 5.40
C PHE A 56 5.72 17.41 6.38
N ILE A 57 6.49 16.49 6.97
CA ILE A 57 7.63 16.80 7.81
C ILE A 57 8.96 16.63 7.07
N ALA A 58 8.95 15.89 5.93
CA ALA A 58 10.03 15.86 4.96
C ALA A 58 9.48 15.57 3.56
N GLY A 59 10.05 16.17 2.54
CA GLY A 59 9.57 16.07 1.15
C GLY A 59 8.34 16.95 0.86
N PRO A 60 7.60 16.70 -0.24
CA PRO A 60 7.87 15.65 -1.23
C PRO A 60 9.14 15.91 -2.06
N VAL A 61 9.89 14.84 -2.34
CA VAL A 61 11.06 14.88 -3.22
C VAL A 61 10.65 14.49 -4.62
N ARG A 62 10.97 15.35 -5.57
CA ARG A 62 10.51 15.24 -6.94
C ARG A 62 11.65 15.42 -7.94
N MET A 63 11.70 14.56 -8.96
CA MET A 63 12.68 14.61 -10.06
C MET A 63 14.15 14.60 -9.56
N LYS A 64 14.42 13.86 -8.49
CA LYS A 64 15.79 13.64 -7.98
C LYS A 64 15.84 12.42 -7.06
N GLU A 65 17.04 11.90 -6.91
CA GLU A 65 17.36 10.89 -5.91
C GLU A 65 17.81 11.60 -4.63
N GLU A 66 17.16 11.29 -3.51
CA GLU A 66 17.48 11.90 -2.23
C GLU A 66 17.09 10.97 -1.09
N ILE A 67 17.83 11.02 0.01
CA ILE A 67 17.45 10.37 1.26
C ILE A 67 16.73 11.40 2.13
N LEU A 68 15.51 11.09 2.52
CA LEU A 68 14.72 11.92 3.44
C LEU A 68 14.97 11.50 4.89
N TYR A 69 15.13 12.51 5.76
CA TYR A 69 15.26 12.33 7.19
C TYR A 69 14.15 13.11 7.91
N ALA A 70 13.59 12.52 8.96
CA ALA A 70 12.65 13.19 9.85
C ALA A 70 12.77 12.64 11.26
N GLU A 71 12.53 13.48 12.24
CA GLU A 71 12.35 13.05 13.61
C GLU A 71 10.92 12.58 13.84
N ILE A 72 10.76 11.42 14.46
CA ILE A 72 9.47 10.81 14.77
C ILE A 72 9.31 10.71 16.29
N ASP A 73 8.30 11.40 16.83
CA ASP A 73 7.90 11.27 18.23
C ASP A 73 6.59 10.45 18.32
N PRO A 74 6.64 9.19 18.74
CA PRO A 74 5.44 8.36 18.87
C PRO A 74 4.37 8.93 19.82
N ARG A 75 4.76 9.82 20.76
CA ARG A 75 3.82 10.45 21.67
C ARG A 75 2.81 11.37 20.95
N GLN A 76 3.19 11.93 19.81
CA GLN A 76 2.32 12.79 19.00
C GLN A 76 1.10 12.04 18.42
N MET A 77 1.13 10.70 18.38
CA MET A 77 -0.01 9.91 17.93
C MET A 77 -1.12 9.76 18.98
N ARG A 78 -0.81 9.99 20.28
CA ARG A 78 -1.75 9.71 21.37
C ARG A 78 -3.01 10.59 21.33
N GLY A 79 -2.83 11.90 21.22
CA GLY A 79 -3.94 12.85 21.14
C GLY A 79 -4.84 12.63 19.92
N PRO A 80 -4.27 12.61 18.71
CA PRO A 80 -5.04 12.34 17.49
C PRO A 80 -5.80 11.01 17.51
N LYS A 81 -5.20 9.92 18.02
CA LYS A 81 -5.88 8.62 18.15
C LYS A 81 -7.02 8.63 19.14
N TRP A 82 -6.91 9.43 20.21
CA TRP A 82 -8.02 9.61 21.15
C TRP A 82 -9.19 10.34 20.52
N MET A 83 -8.93 11.32 19.65
CA MET A 83 -10.00 12.08 18.97
C MET A 83 -10.70 11.27 17.86
N LEU A 84 -9.99 10.38 17.17
CA LEU A 84 -10.53 9.55 16.11
C LEU A 84 -9.98 8.12 16.22
N ASP A 85 -10.71 7.27 16.91
CA ASP A 85 -10.39 5.86 17.12
C ASP A 85 -11.19 4.98 16.16
N VAL A 86 -10.73 4.88 14.92
CA VAL A 86 -11.40 4.15 13.84
C VAL A 86 -11.44 2.63 14.07
N ALA A 87 -10.52 2.11 14.87
CA ALA A 87 -10.44 0.68 15.19
C ALA A 87 -11.13 0.33 16.52
N GLY A 88 -11.47 1.34 17.34
CA GLY A 88 -12.12 1.20 18.63
C GLY A 88 -13.61 1.53 18.57
N HIS A 89 -14.02 2.57 19.32
CA HIS A 89 -15.44 2.90 19.48
C HIS A 89 -16.13 3.48 18.22
N TYR A 90 -15.37 3.87 17.20
CA TYR A 90 -15.93 4.21 15.86
C TYR A 90 -16.04 3.01 14.94
N ALA A 91 -15.52 1.84 15.34
CA ALA A 91 -15.71 0.62 14.57
C ALA A 91 -17.20 0.23 14.51
N ARG A 92 -17.63 -0.27 13.38
CA ARG A 92 -19.01 -0.69 13.13
C ARG A 92 -19.07 -2.20 12.81
N PRO A 93 -18.83 -3.07 13.83
CA PRO A 93 -18.92 -4.51 13.64
C PRO A 93 -20.37 -4.99 13.34
N ASP A 94 -21.32 -4.13 13.59
CA ASP A 94 -22.74 -4.34 13.22
C ASP A 94 -22.99 -4.18 11.71
N VAL A 95 -22.07 -3.55 10.96
CA VAL A 95 -22.20 -3.28 9.53
C VAL A 95 -21.10 -3.95 8.70
N PHE A 96 -19.90 -4.08 9.27
CA PHE A 96 -18.72 -4.58 8.56
C PHE A 96 -18.13 -5.81 9.26
N GLU A 97 -17.79 -6.82 8.47
CA GLU A 97 -17.05 -7.99 8.89
C GLU A 97 -15.72 -8.06 8.15
N LEU A 98 -14.62 -8.23 8.88
CA LEU A 98 -13.30 -8.48 8.31
C LEU A 98 -12.92 -9.94 8.49
N ILE A 99 -12.89 -10.69 7.40
CA ILE A 99 -12.44 -12.09 7.38
C ILE A 99 -10.95 -12.12 7.05
N VAL A 100 -10.14 -12.63 7.99
CA VAL A 100 -8.70 -12.74 7.82
C VAL A 100 -8.31 -14.21 7.67
N HIS A 101 -7.87 -14.60 6.47
CA HIS A 101 -7.31 -15.92 6.23
C HIS A 101 -5.83 -15.93 6.66
N ARG A 102 -5.50 -16.66 7.71
CA ARG A 102 -4.13 -16.77 8.24
C ARG A 102 -3.31 -17.91 7.64
N GLU A 103 -3.97 -18.81 6.95
CA GLU A 103 -3.31 -19.92 6.27
C GLU A 103 -2.78 -19.47 4.92
N ALA A 104 -1.62 -20.00 4.52
CA ALA A 104 -1.09 -19.76 3.19
C ALA A 104 -2.04 -20.38 2.16
N HIS A 105 -2.58 -19.55 1.27
CA HIS A 105 -3.35 -20.07 0.15
C HIS A 105 -2.40 -20.64 -0.90
N PRO A 106 -2.50 -21.94 -1.24
CA PRO A 106 -1.71 -22.49 -2.34
C PRO A 106 -2.09 -21.78 -3.64
N MET A 107 -1.11 -21.48 -4.48
CA MET A 107 -1.36 -20.84 -5.79
C MET A 107 -2.23 -21.72 -6.71
N ILE A 108 -2.24 -23.03 -6.45
CA ILE A 108 -3.05 -24.00 -7.18
C ILE A 108 -3.84 -24.82 -6.16
N LYS A 109 -5.16 -24.77 -6.25
CA LYS A 109 -6.06 -25.65 -5.51
C LYS A 109 -6.46 -26.79 -6.44
N VAL A 110 -5.93 -28.00 -6.19
CA VAL A 110 -6.35 -29.19 -6.91
C VAL A 110 -7.68 -29.64 -6.33
N VAL A 111 -8.75 -29.50 -7.10
CA VAL A 111 -10.05 -30.07 -6.76
C VAL A 111 -10.08 -31.46 -7.39
N VAL A 112 -9.97 -32.51 -6.57
CA VAL A 112 -10.19 -33.88 -7.02
C VAL A 112 -11.71 -34.09 -6.95
N GLU A 113 -12.36 -34.16 -8.11
CA GLU A 113 -13.76 -34.55 -8.15
C GLU A 113 -13.85 -36.04 -7.76
N PRO A 114 -14.77 -36.43 -6.86
CA PRO A 114 -14.97 -37.82 -6.56
C PRO A 114 -15.47 -38.56 -7.83
N PRO A 115 -15.09 -39.82 -8.01
CA PRO A 115 -15.51 -40.60 -9.17
C PRO A 115 -17.05 -40.58 -9.30
N PRO A 116 -17.58 -40.54 -10.52
CA PRO A 116 -19.01 -40.48 -10.75
C PRO A 116 -19.66 -41.75 -10.18
N GLY A 117 -20.41 -41.63 -9.08
CA GLY A 117 -21.14 -42.76 -8.46
C GLY A 117 -21.27 -42.69 -6.93
N GLU A 118 -20.41 -42.00 -6.20
CA GLU A 118 -20.57 -41.83 -4.75
C GLU A 118 -21.39 -40.56 -4.42
N LYS A 119 -22.69 -40.61 -4.57
CA LYS A 119 -23.60 -39.66 -3.90
C LYS A 119 -23.65 -40.10 -2.43
N GLY A 120 -23.02 -39.26 -1.57
CA GLY A 120 -23.02 -39.44 -0.14
C GLY A 120 -24.40 -39.75 0.44
N MET A 121 -24.51 -40.87 1.12
CA MET A 121 -25.60 -41.09 2.07
C MET A 121 -25.48 -40.05 3.16
N LYS A 122 -26.44 -39.13 3.20
CA LYS A 122 -26.65 -38.27 4.36
C LYS A 122 -27.17 -39.16 5.47
N GLU A 123 -26.35 -39.32 6.51
CA GLU A 123 -26.84 -39.86 7.78
C GLU A 123 -27.83 -38.85 8.38
N ALA A 124 -28.96 -39.37 8.80
CA ALA A 124 -30.06 -38.72 9.43
C ALA A 124 -29.77 -38.36 10.90
#